data_3c8089f2e11d37527d8ce5feff7a68f7
#
_entry.id   3c8089f2e11d37527d8ce5feff7a68f7
#
_cell.length_a   1.000
_cell.length_b   1.000
_cell.length_c   1.000
_cell.angle_alpha   90.00
_cell.angle_beta   90.00
_cell.angle_gamma   90.00
#
_symmetry.space_group_name_H-M   'P 1'
#
loop_
_entity.id
_entity.type
_entity.pdbx_description
1 polymer ?
#
loop_
_entity_poly.entity_id
_entity_poly.type
_entity_poly.pdbx_seq_one_letter_code
_entity_poly.pdbx_strand_id
1 'polypeptide(L)'
;MAESLQLAEEGAGKKERYEILLPQLEHLTEDETDLIANVANVIAVLKEAFGFFWVGVYFVRAEELVLGPFQGPLACTRIAYGKGVCGTAWKDGRTIVVDDVDEFPGHIACSSLSKSELV
;
A
#
# COMPACT_ATOMS: atom_id res chain seq x y z
N MET A 1 3.25 4.30 24.78
CA MET A 1 2.00 5.08 24.80
C MET A 1 1.34 4.97 23.44
N ALA A 2 0.06 4.66 23.42
CA ALA A 2 -0.67 4.58 22.16
C ALA A 2 -0.99 5.99 21.65
N GLU A 3 -0.74 6.22 20.39
CA GLU A 3 -1.13 7.47 19.72
C GLU A 3 -2.48 7.27 19.04
N SER A 4 -3.30 8.32 19.05
CA SER A 4 -4.57 8.31 18.33
C SER A 4 -4.46 9.14 17.06
N LEU A 5 -4.97 8.58 15.97
CA LEU A 5 -4.97 9.22 14.66
C LEU A 5 -6.12 10.23 14.55
N GLN A 6 -5.83 11.42 14.03
CA GLN A 6 -6.85 12.40 13.67
C GLN A 6 -7.19 12.26 12.20
N LEU A 7 -8.46 12.03 11.91
CA LEU A 7 -8.97 11.89 10.55
C LEU A 7 -9.63 13.19 10.10
N ALA A 8 -9.69 13.38 8.78
CA ALA A 8 -10.45 14.49 8.19
C ALA A 8 -11.94 14.37 8.51
N GLU A 9 -12.66 15.47 8.42
CA GLU A 9 -14.10 15.48 8.59
C GLU A 9 -14.78 14.61 7.54
N GLU A 10 -15.95 14.06 7.89
CA GLU A 10 -16.78 13.31 6.98
C GLU A 10 -17.12 14.17 5.75
N GLY A 11 -16.97 13.59 4.56
CA GLY A 11 -17.20 14.29 3.30
C GLY A 11 -16.01 15.05 2.75
N ALA A 12 -14.86 15.08 3.45
CA ALA A 12 -13.64 15.68 2.94
C ALA A 12 -13.14 14.96 1.68
N GLY A 13 -12.60 15.71 0.71
CA GLY A 13 -12.01 15.15 -0.50
C GLY A 13 -10.66 14.46 -0.23
N LYS A 14 -10.18 13.71 -1.22
CA LYS A 14 -8.90 12.97 -1.11
C LYS A 14 -7.73 13.87 -0.75
N LYS A 15 -7.58 15.00 -1.42
CA LYS A 15 -6.48 15.93 -1.19
C LYS A 15 -6.43 16.38 0.27
N GLU A 16 -7.56 16.83 0.83
CA GLU A 16 -7.64 17.25 2.23
C GLU A 16 -7.33 16.09 3.18
N ARG A 17 -7.81 14.91 2.89
CA ARG A 17 -7.57 13.72 3.70
C ARG A 17 -6.08 13.37 3.76
N TYR A 18 -5.36 13.45 2.65
CA TYR A 18 -3.91 13.26 2.61
C TYR A 18 -3.15 14.40 3.30
N GLU A 19 -3.57 15.65 3.11
CA GLU A 19 -2.94 16.81 3.75
C GLU A 19 -3.01 16.75 5.27
N ILE A 20 -4.10 16.26 5.83
CA ILE A 20 -4.24 16.07 7.28
C ILE A 20 -3.39 14.88 7.75
N LEU A 21 -3.28 13.84 6.94
CA LEU A 21 -2.61 12.60 7.33
C LEU A 21 -1.08 12.67 7.26
N LEU A 22 -0.52 13.32 6.24
CA LEU A 22 0.92 13.31 6.00
C LEU A 22 1.77 13.81 7.17
N PRO A 23 1.44 14.93 7.85
CA PRO A 23 2.21 15.37 9.02
C PRO A 23 2.18 14.37 10.17
N GLN A 24 1.08 13.65 10.34
CA GLN A 24 0.95 12.63 11.37
C GLN A 24 1.82 11.41 11.05
N LEU A 25 1.91 11.02 9.78
CA LEU A 25 2.80 9.94 9.33
C LEU A 25 4.27 10.32 9.55
N GLU A 26 4.66 11.54 9.22
CA GLU A 26 6.01 12.03 9.46
C GLU A 26 6.36 11.97 10.93
N HIS A 27 5.48 12.49 11.80
CA HIS A 27 5.67 12.47 13.24
C HIS A 27 5.77 11.04 13.79
N LEU A 28 4.93 10.13 13.31
CA LEU A 28 4.88 8.75 13.77
C LEU A 28 6.19 7.98 13.47
N THR A 29 6.86 8.34 12.38
CA THR A 29 8.04 7.60 11.90
C THR A 29 9.37 8.31 12.16
N GLU A 30 9.37 9.57 12.58
CA GLU A 30 10.59 10.39 12.65
C GLU A 30 11.66 9.88 13.60
N ASP A 31 11.26 9.31 14.74
CA ASP A 31 12.17 8.84 15.77
C ASP A 31 12.41 7.33 15.75
N GLU A 32 11.76 6.62 14.85
CA GLU A 32 11.90 5.18 14.73
C GLU A 32 12.77 4.79 13.54
N THR A 33 13.76 3.94 13.76
CA THR A 33 14.69 3.49 12.71
C THR A 33 14.39 2.10 12.18
N ASP A 34 13.52 1.35 12.84
CA ASP A 34 13.16 0.01 12.37
C ASP A 34 12.20 0.10 11.17
N LEU A 35 12.65 -0.42 10.03
CA LEU A 35 11.88 -0.37 8.78
C LEU A 35 10.55 -1.10 8.89
N ILE A 36 10.55 -2.30 9.46
CA ILE A 36 9.34 -3.12 9.57
C ILE A 36 8.30 -2.43 10.46
N ALA A 37 8.74 -1.87 11.60
CA ALA A 37 7.85 -1.15 12.51
C ALA A 37 7.23 0.07 11.82
N ASN A 38 8.03 0.86 11.12
CA ASN A 38 7.55 2.03 10.39
C ASN A 38 6.57 1.65 9.28
N VAL A 39 6.91 0.67 8.48
CA VAL A 39 6.05 0.18 7.39
C VAL A 39 4.72 -0.33 7.96
N ALA A 40 4.76 -1.13 9.02
CA ALA A 40 3.56 -1.66 9.66
C ALA A 40 2.62 -0.54 10.13
N ASN A 41 3.17 0.51 10.76
CA ASN A 41 2.37 1.64 11.24
C ASN A 41 1.83 2.51 10.10
N VAL A 42 2.61 2.76 9.05
CA VAL A 42 2.13 3.50 7.88
C VAL A 42 0.96 2.76 7.23
N ILE A 43 1.06 1.45 7.09
CA ILE A 43 -0.01 0.61 6.53
C ILE A 43 -1.26 0.67 7.41
N ALA A 44 -1.10 0.58 8.73
CA ALA A 44 -2.22 0.67 9.66
C ALA A 44 -2.93 2.03 9.56
N VAL A 45 -2.18 3.11 9.46
CA VAL A 45 -2.72 4.46 9.30
C VAL A 45 -3.50 4.60 8.00
N LEU A 46 -2.95 4.14 6.89
CA LEU A 46 -3.62 4.20 5.59
C LEU A 46 -4.91 3.36 5.57
N LYS A 47 -4.88 2.18 6.17
CA LYS A 47 -6.05 1.33 6.29
C LYS A 47 -7.16 2.00 7.10
N GLU A 48 -6.83 2.58 8.24
CA GLU A 48 -7.78 3.27 9.10
C GLU A 48 -8.35 4.52 8.43
N ALA A 49 -7.49 5.32 7.81
CA ALA A 49 -7.89 6.59 7.21
C ALA A 49 -8.78 6.45 5.98
N PHE A 50 -8.52 5.45 5.14
CA PHE A 50 -9.18 5.32 3.83
C PHE A 50 -10.04 4.08 3.68
N GLY A 51 -9.88 3.09 4.54
CA GLY A 51 -10.64 1.84 4.44
C GLY A 51 -10.31 1.02 3.19
N PHE A 52 -9.08 1.11 2.68
CA PHE A 52 -8.66 0.33 1.52
C PHE A 52 -8.94 -1.16 1.72
N PHE A 53 -9.34 -1.84 0.66
CA PHE A 53 -9.54 -3.28 0.67
C PHE A 53 -8.25 -4.02 1.05
N TRP A 54 -7.13 -3.60 0.47
CA TRP A 54 -5.81 -4.14 0.75
C TRP A 54 -4.78 -3.02 0.68
N VAL A 55 -3.89 -2.94 1.66
CA VAL A 55 -2.76 -2.02 1.67
C VAL A 55 -1.55 -2.70 2.28
N GLY A 56 -0.42 -2.64 1.60
CA GLY A 56 0.77 -3.31 2.08
C GLY A 56 1.99 -3.05 1.21
N VAL A 57 3.06 -3.76 1.50
CA VAL A 57 4.31 -3.65 0.76
C VAL A 57 4.83 -5.02 0.35
N TYR A 58 5.56 -5.02 -0.75
CA TYR A 58 6.40 -6.13 -1.18
C TYR A 58 7.85 -5.67 -1.13
N PHE A 59 8.71 -6.53 -0.58
CA PHE A 59 10.15 -6.29 -0.57
C PHE A 59 10.83 -6.99 -1.74
N VAL A 60 11.79 -6.31 -2.35
CA VAL A 60 12.65 -6.94 -3.35
C VAL A 60 13.66 -7.82 -2.63
N ARG A 61 13.62 -9.12 -2.86
CA ARG A 61 14.57 -10.08 -2.29
C ARG A 61 15.09 -10.98 -3.39
N ALA A 62 16.40 -10.88 -3.68
CA ALA A 62 16.99 -11.48 -4.84
C ALA A 62 16.26 -11.04 -6.11
N GLU A 63 15.67 -11.91 -6.86
CA GLU A 63 15.01 -11.60 -8.14
C GLU A 63 13.49 -11.70 -8.08
N GLU A 64 12.92 -11.59 -6.87
CA GLU A 64 11.47 -11.65 -6.66
C GLU A 64 11.00 -10.55 -5.70
N LEU A 65 9.71 -10.24 -5.81
CA LEU A 65 9.00 -9.51 -4.75
C LEU A 65 8.50 -10.52 -3.72
N VAL A 66 8.75 -10.23 -2.45
CA VAL A 66 8.29 -11.06 -1.33
C VAL A 66 7.36 -10.24 -0.46
N LEU A 67 6.20 -10.80 -0.13
CA LEU A 67 5.19 -10.15 0.68
C LEU A 67 5.76 -9.66 2.01
N GLY A 68 5.57 -8.39 2.30
CA GLY A 68 5.89 -7.77 3.58
C GLY A 68 4.65 -7.49 4.41
N PRO A 69 4.71 -6.57 5.37
CA PRO A 69 3.55 -6.19 6.17
C PRO A 69 2.39 -5.70 5.30
N PHE A 70 1.18 -6.14 5.63
CA PHE A 70 -0.03 -5.71 4.95
C PHE A 70 -1.25 -5.82 5.85
N GLN A 71 -2.33 -5.15 5.45
CA GLN A 71 -3.65 -5.34 6.03
C GLN A 71 -4.65 -5.57 4.91
N GLY A 72 -5.45 -6.63 5.05
CA GLY A 72 -6.42 -7.04 4.07
C GLY A 72 -6.48 -8.57 3.93
N PRO A 73 -7.16 -9.08 2.91
CA PRO A 73 -7.20 -10.52 2.65
C PRO A 73 -5.83 -11.07 2.20
N LEU A 74 -5.70 -12.38 2.23
CA LEU A 74 -4.46 -13.06 1.82
C LEU A 74 -3.99 -12.59 0.45
N ALA A 75 -2.70 -12.50 0.30
CA ALA A 75 -2.04 -12.02 -0.91
C ALA A 75 -1.04 -13.04 -1.44
N CYS A 76 -0.59 -12.85 -2.67
CA CYS A 76 0.48 -13.66 -3.25
C CYS A 76 1.75 -13.49 -2.43
N THR A 77 2.37 -14.59 -2.02
CA THR A 77 3.60 -14.55 -1.22
C THR A 77 4.79 -14.05 -2.02
N ARG A 78 4.85 -14.45 -3.29
CA ARG A 78 5.97 -14.09 -4.18
C ARG A 78 5.46 -13.67 -5.55
N ILE A 79 6.09 -12.64 -6.11
CA ILE A 79 5.76 -12.11 -7.44
C ILE A 79 7.06 -11.98 -8.23
N ALA A 80 7.07 -12.55 -9.44
CA ALA A 80 8.24 -12.48 -10.31
C ALA A 80 8.41 -11.09 -10.94
N TYR A 81 9.66 -10.76 -11.27
CA TYR A 81 10.00 -9.52 -11.96
C TYR A 81 9.20 -9.34 -13.24
N GLY A 82 8.60 -8.17 -13.39
CA GLY A 82 7.81 -7.83 -14.59
C GLY A 82 6.45 -8.51 -14.69
N LYS A 83 6.00 -9.22 -13.65
CA LYS A 83 4.71 -9.91 -13.65
C LYS A 83 3.67 -9.14 -12.82
N GLY A 84 2.44 -9.06 -13.36
CA GLY A 84 1.36 -8.33 -12.72
C GLY A 84 1.64 -6.84 -12.58
N VAL A 85 0.79 -6.13 -11.84
CA VAL A 85 0.97 -4.69 -11.60
C VAL A 85 2.20 -4.44 -10.73
N CYS A 86 2.34 -5.17 -9.63
CA CYS A 86 3.49 -5.01 -8.72
C CYS A 86 4.81 -5.30 -9.41
N GLY A 87 4.92 -6.43 -10.13
CA GLY A 87 6.14 -6.80 -10.85
C GLY A 87 6.47 -5.82 -11.97
N THR A 88 5.46 -5.26 -12.62
CA THR A 88 5.64 -4.24 -13.67
C THR A 88 6.10 -2.91 -13.07
N ALA A 89 5.52 -2.48 -11.95
CA ALA A 89 5.96 -1.27 -11.24
C ALA A 89 7.43 -1.36 -10.84
N TRP A 90 7.84 -2.50 -10.34
CA TRP A 90 9.25 -2.75 -10.01
C TRP A 90 10.14 -2.68 -11.25
N LYS A 91 9.77 -3.40 -12.31
CA LYS A 91 10.53 -3.42 -13.56
C LYS A 91 10.70 -2.03 -14.17
N ASP A 92 9.60 -1.27 -14.24
CA ASP A 92 9.59 0.04 -14.87
C ASP A 92 10.10 1.15 -13.95
N GLY A 93 10.27 0.86 -12.64
CA GLY A 93 10.74 1.82 -11.66
C GLY A 93 9.82 3.03 -11.49
N ARG A 94 8.52 2.83 -11.62
CA ARG A 94 7.54 3.92 -11.54
C ARG A 94 6.25 3.49 -10.84
N THR A 95 5.54 4.47 -10.29
CA THR A 95 4.19 4.28 -9.77
C THR A 95 3.22 3.98 -10.91
N ILE A 96 2.37 2.98 -10.72
CA ILE A 96 1.34 2.60 -11.68
C ILE A 96 -0.02 2.74 -11.03
N VAL A 97 -0.93 3.45 -11.70
CA VAL A 97 -2.34 3.57 -11.31
C VAL A 97 -3.17 2.73 -12.29
N VAL A 98 -3.92 1.78 -11.75
CA VAL A 98 -4.79 0.91 -12.54
C VAL A 98 -6.22 1.10 -12.08
N ASP A 99 -7.02 1.76 -12.89
CA ASP A 99 -8.43 2.04 -12.58
C ASP A 99 -9.29 0.79 -12.62
N ASP A 100 -8.99 -0.12 -13.54
CA ASP A 100 -9.67 -1.40 -13.70
C ASP A 100 -8.63 -2.50 -13.93
N VAL A 101 -8.48 -3.39 -12.96
CA VAL A 101 -7.49 -4.47 -13.02
C VAL A 101 -7.76 -5.46 -14.15
N ASP A 102 -9.01 -5.60 -14.58
CA ASP A 102 -9.37 -6.51 -15.68
C ASP A 102 -8.83 -6.01 -17.02
N GLU A 103 -8.52 -4.74 -17.13
CA GLU A 103 -7.95 -4.13 -18.34
C GLU A 103 -6.41 -4.12 -18.33
N PHE A 104 -5.77 -4.49 -17.23
CA PHE A 104 -4.31 -4.51 -17.14
C PHE A 104 -3.74 -5.79 -17.73
N PRO A 105 -2.90 -5.72 -18.77
CA PRO A 105 -2.32 -6.91 -19.39
C PRO A 105 -1.45 -7.70 -18.40
N GLY A 106 -1.75 -8.97 -18.22
CA GLY A 106 -0.98 -9.84 -17.34
C GLY A 106 -1.27 -9.63 -15.84
N HIS A 107 -2.39 -9.01 -15.49
CA HIS A 107 -2.78 -8.85 -14.08
C HIS A 107 -2.80 -10.20 -13.37
N ILE A 108 -2.19 -10.24 -12.19
CA ILE A 108 -2.21 -11.41 -11.30
C ILE A 108 -3.27 -11.18 -10.24
N ALA A 109 -4.36 -11.93 -10.31
CA ALA A 109 -5.45 -11.85 -9.35
C ALA A 109 -5.16 -12.72 -8.13
N CYS A 110 -4.49 -12.16 -7.11
CA CYS A 110 -4.35 -12.83 -5.80
C CYS A 110 -5.65 -12.80 -5.01
N SER A 111 -6.58 -11.90 -5.38
CA SER A 111 -7.96 -11.84 -4.90
C SER A 111 -8.87 -11.43 -6.05
N SER A 112 -9.97 -12.17 -6.23
CA SER A 112 -10.97 -11.84 -7.24
C SER A 112 -11.79 -10.59 -6.89
N LEU A 113 -11.66 -10.08 -5.66
CA LEU A 113 -12.39 -8.89 -5.20
C LEU A 113 -11.63 -7.59 -5.46
N SER A 114 -10.38 -7.65 -5.87
CA SER A 114 -9.63 -6.45 -6.28
C SER A 114 -10.23 -5.84 -7.54
N LYS A 115 -10.43 -4.52 -7.54
CA LYS A 115 -11.04 -3.78 -8.63
C LYS A 115 -10.07 -2.82 -9.29
N SER A 116 -9.28 -2.11 -8.51
CA SER A 116 -8.29 -1.14 -8.94
C SER A 116 -7.05 -1.22 -8.07
N GLU A 117 -5.93 -0.77 -8.57
CA GLU A 117 -4.66 -0.82 -7.83
C GLU A 117 -3.85 0.46 -8.04
N LEU A 118 -3.13 0.84 -6.99
CA LEU A 118 -2.07 1.83 -7.02
C LEU A 118 -0.81 1.15 -6.48
N VAL A 119 0.23 1.09 -7.28
CA VAL A 119 1.48 0.42 -6.90
C VAL A 119 2.67 1.33 -7.14
#